data_3dbb398560dc8d9f6126717b1a84d0c8
#
_entry.id   3dbb398560dc8d9f6126717b1a84d0c8
#
_cell.length_a   1.000
_cell.length_b   1.000
_cell.length_c   1.000
_cell.angle_alpha   90.00
_cell.angle_beta   90.00
_cell.angle_gamma   90.00
#
_symmetry.space_group_name_H-M   'P 1'
#
loop_
_entity.id
_entity.type
_entity.pdbx_description
1 polymer ?
#
loop_
_entity_poly.entity_id
_entity_poly.type
_entity_poly.pdbx_seq_one_letter_code
_entity_poly.pdbx_strand_id
1 'polypeptide(L)'
;MRRGLFLLWLWMIAASGAIDALAQAPTPLKSGSDFQPAEMRRLQADDFANPGMLWVSQGEQLWRSPRGDIRKSCADCHGDAGQAMVGVAARYPRWQSPSGRVMNLEGQINFCVAGQQKSPPLAYESEELLALTAYVAFQSRGVPMSVKRDDADRPIYDQGQRLYTQRMGQLNLACTHCHQANWGRNLLTDTISQGHGTGYPGYRFEWQKIGSLQRRLRACYFGVRAEMPDYGSPDLLALELYLAVRASGLALEVPGVRK
;
A
#
# COMPACT_ATOMS: atom_id res chain seq x y z
N MET A 1 54.03 8.80 59.40
CA MET A 1 52.59 9.13 59.26
C MET A 1 52.38 9.77 57.89
N ARG A 2 51.98 8.98 56.87
CA ARG A 2 51.66 9.50 55.52
C ARG A 2 50.27 8.97 55.16
N ARG A 3 49.28 9.87 55.12
CA ARG A 3 47.91 9.60 54.70
C ARG A 3 47.84 9.58 53.17
N GLY A 4 47.55 8.41 52.58
CA GLY A 4 47.28 8.27 51.16
C GLY A 4 45.81 8.64 50.88
N LEU A 5 45.60 9.59 49.99
CA LEU A 5 44.28 9.95 49.44
C LEU A 5 43.99 9.05 48.27
N PHE A 6 43.01 8.16 48.40
CA PHE A 6 42.46 7.39 47.27
C PHE A 6 41.39 8.25 46.57
N LEU A 7 41.70 8.71 45.37
CA LEU A 7 40.73 9.34 44.46
C LEU A 7 39.97 8.24 43.72
N LEU A 8 38.70 8.02 44.11
CA LEU A 8 37.74 7.20 43.38
C LEU A 8 37.26 7.99 42.15
N TRP A 9 37.70 7.60 40.97
CA TRP A 9 37.10 8.05 39.71
C TRP A 9 35.80 7.27 39.46
N LEU A 10 34.67 7.91 39.69
CA LEU A 10 33.37 7.44 39.22
C LEU A 10 33.29 7.68 37.72
N TRP A 11 33.37 6.61 36.94
CA TRP A 11 32.98 6.61 35.54
C TRP A 11 31.45 6.60 35.44
N MET A 12 30.84 7.77 35.17
CA MET A 12 29.47 7.83 34.73
C MET A 12 29.41 7.36 33.29
N ILE A 13 28.97 6.12 33.06
CA ILE A 13 28.57 5.64 31.77
C ILE A 13 27.24 6.29 31.45
N ALA A 14 27.26 7.37 30.67
CA ALA A 14 26.07 7.91 30.06
C ALA A 14 25.60 6.89 29.00
N ALA A 15 24.67 6.02 29.37
CA ALA A 15 23.95 5.20 28.41
C ALA A 15 23.10 6.16 27.55
N SER A 16 23.67 6.57 26.41
CA SER A 16 22.91 7.22 25.35
C SER A 16 21.96 6.19 24.77
N GLY A 17 20.80 6.03 25.38
CA GLY A 17 19.67 5.33 24.79
C GLY A 17 19.25 6.12 23.56
N ALA A 18 19.74 5.73 22.39
CA ALA A 18 19.11 6.08 21.13
C ALA A 18 17.72 5.45 21.19
N ILE A 19 16.71 6.27 21.54
CA ILE A 19 15.33 5.92 21.35
C ILE A 19 15.18 5.88 19.83
N ASP A 20 15.20 4.68 19.26
CA ASP A 20 14.71 4.44 17.92
C ASP A 20 13.28 4.98 17.89
N ALA A 21 13.11 6.16 17.33
CA ALA A 21 11.81 6.73 17.05
C ALA A 21 11.21 5.85 15.94
N LEU A 22 10.61 4.74 16.35
CA LEU A 22 9.85 3.87 15.47
C LEU A 22 8.89 4.78 14.69
N ALA A 23 8.90 4.67 13.37
CA ALA A 23 8.05 5.48 12.51
C ALA A 23 6.58 5.06 12.70
N GLN A 24 5.99 5.52 13.79
CA GLN A 24 4.60 5.25 14.14
C GLN A 24 3.66 5.98 13.18
N ALA A 25 2.47 5.42 13.00
CA ALA A 25 1.43 6.10 12.25
C ALA A 25 1.09 7.43 12.94
N PRO A 26 0.86 8.53 12.18
CA PRO A 26 0.43 9.81 12.75
C PRO A 26 -0.89 9.67 13.51
N THR A 27 -1.06 10.47 14.55
CA THR A 27 -2.30 10.53 15.33
C THR A 27 -2.86 11.95 15.27
N PRO A 28 -4.15 12.16 14.95
CA PRO A 28 -5.13 11.13 14.53
C PRO A 28 -4.84 10.58 13.12
N LEU A 29 -5.24 9.32 12.89
CA LEU A 29 -5.16 8.72 11.55
C LEU A 29 -6.12 9.42 10.60
N LYS A 30 -5.62 9.78 9.41
CA LYS A 30 -6.38 10.40 8.32
C LYS A 30 -6.17 9.65 7.02
N SER A 31 -7.24 9.47 6.28
CA SER A 31 -7.16 8.84 4.97
C SER A 31 -6.52 9.76 3.92
N GLY A 32 -6.19 9.22 2.76
CA GLY A 32 -5.71 10.03 1.66
C GLY A 32 -6.73 11.04 1.14
N SER A 33 -8.04 10.74 1.26
CA SER A 33 -9.11 11.65 0.83
C SER A 33 -9.28 12.87 1.73
N ASP A 34 -8.92 12.78 3.02
CA ASP A 34 -8.98 13.91 3.95
C ASP A 34 -8.11 15.11 3.51
N PHE A 35 -7.08 14.82 2.70
CA PHE A 35 -6.15 15.82 2.17
C PHE A 35 -6.52 16.30 0.76
N GLN A 36 -7.64 15.83 0.22
CA GLN A 36 -8.10 16.26 -1.09
C GLN A 36 -9.09 17.43 -0.99
N PRO A 37 -9.16 18.30 -2.02
CA PRO A 37 -10.21 19.31 -2.11
C PRO A 37 -11.61 18.70 -1.99
N ALA A 38 -12.56 19.47 -1.50
CA ALA A 38 -13.95 19.00 -1.32
C ALA A 38 -14.57 18.46 -2.61
N GLU A 39 -14.22 19.04 -3.75
CA GLU A 39 -14.66 18.57 -5.07
C GLU A 39 -14.16 17.16 -5.37
N MET A 40 -12.87 16.88 -5.14
CA MET A 40 -12.31 15.54 -5.35
C MET A 40 -12.94 14.51 -4.43
N ARG A 41 -13.24 14.89 -3.18
CA ARG A 41 -13.93 14.00 -2.24
C ARG A 41 -15.35 13.68 -2.70
N ARG A 42 -16.10 14.69 -3.20
CA ARG A 42 -17.43 14.47 -3.77
C ARG A 42 -17.39 13.57 -4.99
N LEU A 43 -16.43 13.83 -5.90
CA LEU A 43 -16.23 13.01 -7.09
C LEU A 43 -15.91 11.55 -6.72
N GLN A 44 -15.05 11.32 -5.71
CA GLN A 44 -14.74 9.97 -5.22
C GLN A 44 -15.96 9.27 -4.60
N ALA A 45 -16.82 10.01 -3.91
CA ALA A 45 -17.97 9.44 -3.20
C ALA A 45 -19.16 9.13 -4.10
N ASP A 46 -19.23 9.69 -5.29
CA ASP A 46 -20.29 9.50 -6.26
C ASP A 46 -19.89 8.43 -7.28
N ASP A 47 -20.46 7.24 -7.17
CA ASP A 47 -20.14 6.11 -8.06
C ASP A 47 -20.43 6.38 -9.54
N PHE A 48 -21.39 7.27 -9.84
CA PHE A 48 -21.68 7.63 -11.20
C PHE A 48 -20.64 8.59 -11.80
N ALA A 49 -20.14 9.51 -10.98
CA ALA A 49 -19.18 10.52 -11.41
C ALA A 49 -17.71 10.08 -11.25
N ASN A 50 -17.42 9.11 -10.38
CA ASN A 50 -16.06 8.63 -10.12
C ASN A 50 -15.48 7.91 -11.35
N PRO A 51 -14.47 8.48 -12.04
CA PRO A 51 -13.94 7.89 -13.26
C PRO A 51 -13.29 6.52 -13.03
N GLY A 52 -12.86 6.20 -11.81
CA GLY A 52 -12.32 4.87 -11.46
C GLY A 52 -13.34 3.75 -11.55
N MET A 53 -14.65 4.07 -11.52
CA MET A 53 -15.73 3.07 -11.66
C MET A 53 -15.78 2.41 -13.04
N LEU A 54 -15.20 3.02 -14.07
CA LEU A 54 -15.02 2.38 -15.38
C LEU A 54 -14.19 1.10 -15.27
N TRP A 55 -13.11 1.12 -14.50
CA TRP A 55 -12.28 -0.08 -14.25
C TRP A 55 -12.98 -1.09 -13.35
N VAL A 56 -13.78 -0.64 -12.39
CA VAL A 56 -14.62 -1.55 -11.58
C VAL A 56 -15.60 -2.31 -12.48
N SER A 57 -16.29 -1.60 -13.38
CA SER A 57 -17.21 -2.23 -14.35
C SER A 57 -16.51 -3.18 -15.32
N GLN A 58 -15.34 -2.79 -15.83
CA GLN A 58 -14.51 -3.67 -16.66
C GLN A 58 -14.05 -4.91 -15.87
N GLY A 59 -13.64 -4.72 -14.61
CA GLY A 59 -13.24 -5.80 -13.71
C GLY A 59 -14.36 -6.80 -13.44
N GLU A 60 -15.60 -6.34 -13.33
CA GLU A 60 -16.78 -7.21 -13.22
C GLU A 60 -16.96 -8.11 -14.47
N GLN A 61 -16.79 -7.53 -15.66
CA GLN A 61 -16.85 -8.31 -16.89
C GLN A 61 -15.73 -9.35 -16.93
N LEU A 62 -14.49 -8.96 -16.58
CA LEU A 62 -13.34 -9.85 -16.53
C LEU A 62 -13.49 -10.96 -15.47
N TRP A 63 -14.15 -10.67 -14.34
CA TRP A 63 -14.45 -11.64 -13.28
C TRP A 63 -15.28 -12.82 -13.79
N ARG A 64 -16.20 -12.54 -14.70
CA ARG A 64 -17.10 -13.53 -15.33
C ARG A 64 -16.53 -14.14 -16.61
N SER A 65 -15.44 -13.59 -17.15
CA SER A 65 -14.88 -14.02 -18.44
C SER A 65 -13.97 -15.23 -18.28
N PRO A 66 -14.24 -16.33 -19.00
CA PRO A 66 -13.37 -17.51 -18.98
C PRO A 66 -11.98 -17.23 -19.55
N ARG A 67 -10.94 -17.74 -18.88
CA ARG A 67 -9.51 -17.61 -19.25
C ARG A 67 -8.81 -18.94 -19.34
N GLY A 68 -7.66 -18.90 -20.02
CA GLY A 68 -6.73 -20.00 -20.11
C GLY A 68 -7.26 -21.24 -20.82
N ASP A 69 -6.43 -22.26 -20.84
CA ASP A 69 -6.72 -23.50 -21.57
C ASP A 69 -7.93 -24.26 -21.00
N ILE A 70 -8.15 -24.12 -19.69
CA ILE A 70 -9.27 -24.78 -19.00
C ILE A 70 -10.56 -23.94 -19.03
N ARG A 71 -10.52 -22.76 -19.64
CA ARG A 71 -11.65 -21.85 -19.83
C ARG A 71 -12.48 -21.60 -18.56
N LYS A 72 -11.80 -21.31 -17.46
CA LYS A 72 -12.44 -20.94 -16.17
C LYS A 72 -12.37 -19.44 -15.93
N SER A 73 -13.47 -18.89 -15.45
CA SER A 73 -13.56 -17.53 -14.92
C SER A 73 -13.23 -17.49 -13.42
N CYS A 74 -13.09 -16.28 -12.85
CA CYS A 74 -13.02 -16.14 -11.39
C CYS A 74 -14.34 -16.56 -10.74
N ALA A 75 -15.46 -16.21 -11.37
CA ALA A 75 -16.80 -16.55 -10.89
C ALA A 75 -17.07 -18.06 -10.81
N ASP A 76 -16.46 -18.88 -11.67
CA ASP A 76 -16.63 -20.34 -11.63
C ASP A 76 -16.11 -20.99 -10.34
N CYS A 77 -15.17 -20.34 -9.65
CA CYS A 77 -14.63 -20.81 -8.38
C CYS A 77 -15.16 -20.02 -7.17
N HIS A 78 -15.36 -18.72 -7.33
CA HIS A 78 -15.68 -17.80 -6.22
C HIS A 78 -17.15 -17.37 -6.22
N GLY A 79 -17.91 -17.63 -7.28
CA GLY A 79 -19.29 -17.16 -7.40
C GLY A 79 -19.40 -15.65 -7.55
N ASP A 80 -20.36 -15.07 -6.89
CA ASP A 80 -20.58 -13.62 -6.86
C ASP A 80 -19.54 -12.90 -5.98
N ALA A 81 -18.86 -11.92 -6.58
CA ALA A 81 -17.82 -11.17 -5.88
C ALA A 81 -18.37 -10.33 -4.72
N GLY A 82 -19.59 -9.82 -4.85
CA GLY A 82 -20.27 -9.05 -3.79
C GLY A 82 -20.52 -9.86 -2.52
N GLN A 83 -20.45 -11.20 -2.60
CA GLN A 83 -20.53 -12.08 -1.45
C GLN A 83 -19.14 -12.64 -1.05
N ALA A 84 -18.39 -13.13 -2.01
CA ALA A 84 -17.13 -13.85 -1.77
C ALA A 84 -15.93 -12.95 -1.47
N MET A 85 -15.93 -11.70 -1.97
CA MET A 85 -14.79 -10.78 -1.88
C MET A 85 -14.97 -9.67 -0.84
N VAL A 86 -16.07 -9.63 -0.11
CA VAL A 86 -16.28 -8.64 0.97
C VAL A 86 -15.17 -8.73 2.01
N GLY A 87 -14.50 -7.60 2.28
CA GLY A 87 -13.39 -7.49 3.23
C GLY A 87 -12.10 -8.20 2.82
N VAL A 88 -12.03 -8.81 1.63
CA VAL A 88 -10.82 -9.49 1.16
C VAL A 88 -9.66 -8.51 1.02
N ALA A 89 -9.86 -7.40 0.30
CA ALA A 89 -8.79 -6.42 0.06
C ALA A 89 -8.27 -5.75 1.34
N ALA A 90 -9.12 -5.61 2.38
CA ALA A 90 -8.73 -5.02 3.65
C ALA A 90 -7.67 -5.85 4.43
N ARG A 91 -7.41 -7.09 4.00
CA ARG A 91 -6.44 -8.00 4.59
C ARG A 91 -5.15 -8.16 3.78
N TYR A 92 -4.98 -7.38 2.72
CA TYR A 92 -3.78 -7.41 1.86
C TYR A 92 -2.91 -6.16 2.05
N PRO A 93 -1.57 -6.28 1.89
CA PRO A 93 -0.80 -7.51 1.64
C PRO A 93 -0.80 -8.47 2.83
N ARG A 94 -0.56 -9.76 2.56
CA ARG A 94 -0.49 -10.76 3.61
C ARG A 94 0.53 -11.86 3.30
N TRP A 95 0.99 -12.54 4.35
CA TRP A 95 1.79 -13.75 4.23
C TRP A 95 0.96 -14.89 3.61
N GLN A 96 1.59 -15.61 2.69
CA GLN A 96 1.01 -16.77 2.04
C GLN A 96 1.87 -18.01 2.34
N SER A 97 1.45 -18.79 3.34
CA SER A 97 2.20 -19.97 3.82
C SER A 97 2.61 -20.93 2.70
N PRO A 98 1.72 -21.30 1.73
CA PRO A 98 2.11 -22.22 0.67
C PRO A 98 3.23 -21.69 -0.24
N SER A 99 3.31 -20.37 -0.45
CA SER A 99 4.34 -19.75 -1.30
C SER A 99 5.54 -19.23 -0.52
N GLY A 100 5.46 -19.18 0.82
CA GLY A 100 6.53 -18.67 1.68
C GLY A 100 6.87 -17.18 1.45
N ARG A 101 5.88 -16.36 1.04
CA ARG A 101 6.10 -14.94 0.73
C ARG A 101 4.90 -14.06 1.04
N VAL A 102 5.16 -12.78 1.20
CA VAL A 102 4.10 -11.76 1.22
C VAL A 102 3.59 -11.53 -0.20
N MET A 103 2.26 -11.48 -0.34
CA MET A 103 1.61 -11.12 -1.59
C MET A 103 0.64 -9.95 -1.37
N ASN A 104 0.63 -9.02 -2.32
CA ASN A 104 -0.43 -8.02 -2.46
C ASN A 104 -1.63 -8.62 -3.22
N LEU A 105 -2.69 -7.84 -3.41
CA LEU A 105 -3.90 -8.33 -4.08
C LEU A 105 -3.65 -8.67 -5.55
N GLU A 106 -2.85 -7.88 -6.25
CA GLU A 106 -2.42 -8.13 -7.63
C GLU A 106 -1.66 -9.47 -7.77
N GLY A 107 -0.74 -9.73 -6.84
CA GLY A 107 0.00 -10.98 -6.78
C GLY A 107 -0.92 -12.18 -6.53
N GLN A 108 -1.94 -12.03 -5.66
CA GLN A 108 -2.92 -13.09 -5.42
C GLN A 108 -3.81 -13.36 -6.62
N ILE A 109 -4.24 -12.32 -7.33
CA ILE A 109 -5.00 -12.46 -8.59
C ILE A 109 -4.15 -13.23 -9.59
N ASN A 110 -2.90 -12.84 -9.79
CA ASN A 110 -1.99 -13.53 -10.71
C ASN A 110 -1.68 -14.98 -10.29
N PHE A 111 -1.61 -15.26 -9.01
CA PHE A 111 -1.47 -16.62 -8.51
C PHE A 111 -2.67 -17.49 -8.91
N CYS A 112 -3.89 -16.95 -8.84
CA CYS A 112 -5.10 -17.64 -9.32
C CYS A 112 -5.11 -17.78 -10.85
N VAL A 113 -4.78 -16.72 -11.59
CA VAL A 113 -4.71 -16.72 -13.06
C VAL A 113 -3.75 -17.81 -13.57
N ALA A 114 -2.54 -17.86 -13.03
CA ALA A 114 -1.55 -18.83 -13.45
C ALA A 114 -1.87 -20.26 -12.94
N GLY A 115 -2.22 -20.38 -11.68
CA GLY A 115 -2.39 -21.68 -11.02
C GLY A 115 -3.72 -22.36 -11.34
N GLN A 116 -4.81 -21.60 -11.30
CA GLN A 116 -6.16 -22.15 -11.39
C GLN A 116 -6.79 -21.99 -12.77
N GLN A 117 -6.47 -20.94 -13.49
CA GLN A 117 -7.00 -20.71 -14.84
C GLN A 117 -6.06 -21.21 -15.94
N LYS A 118 -4.81 -21.59 -15.59
CA LYS A 118 -3.78 -22.03 -16.55
C LYS A 118 -3.56 -21.01 -17.67
N SER A 119 -3.54 -19.73 -17.29
CA SER A 119 -3.31 -18.60 -18.18
C SER A 119 -2.01 -17.88 -17.78
N PRO A 120 -1.28 -17.26 -18.70
CA PRO A 120 -0.13 -16.42 -18.35
C PRO A 120 -0.51 -15.35 -17.34
N PRO A 121 0.38 -15.02 -16.36
CA PRO A 121 0.14 -13.94 -15.43
C PRO A 121 -0.07 -12.61 -16.16
N LEU A 122 -0.96 -11.79 -15.63
CA LEU A 122 -1.20 -10.43 -16.13
C LEU A 122 -0.05 -9.52 -15.72
N ALA A 123 0.44 -8.69 -16.63
CA ALA A 123 1.49 -7.73 -16.31
C ALA A 123 0.99 -6.71 -15.26
N TYR A 124 1.87 -6.32 -14.34
CA TYR A 124 1.58 -5.18 -13.46
C TYR A 124 1.25 -3.94 -14.29
N GLU A 125 0.32 -3.12 -13.82
CA GLU A 125 -0.20 -1.93 -14.51
C GLU A 125 -0.91 -2.21 -15.83
N SER A 126 -1.14 -3.47 -16.22
CA SER A 126 -2.04 -3.78 -17.33
C SER A 126 -3.48 -3.41 -16.98
N GLU A 127 -4.25 -2.99 -17.98
CA GLU A 127 -5.66 -2.64 -17.81
C GLU A 127 -6.46 -3.77 -17.17
N GLU A 128 -6.19 -5.03 -17.58
CA GLU A 128 -6.88 -6.20 -17.05
C GLU A 128 -6.59 -6.43 -15.55
N LEU A 129 -5.31 -6.37 -15.14
CA LEU A 129 -4.95 -6.58 -13.73
C LEU A 129 -5.48 -5.46 -12.86
N LEU A 130 -5.36 -4.21 -13.31
CA LEU A 130 -5.89 -3.05 -12.61
C LEU A 130 -7.42 -3.13 -12.47
N ALA A 131 -8.13 -3.51 -13.53
CA ALA A 131 -9.58 -3.66 -13.51
C ALA A 131 -10.05 -4.76 -12.54
N LEU A 132 -9.43 -5.95 -12.61
CA LEU A 132 -9.74 -7.05 -11.68
C LEU A 132 -9.42 -6.65 -10.23
N THR A 133 -8.27 -6.00 -9.99
CA THR A 133 -7.88 -5.55 -8.66
C THR A 133 -8.87 -4.50 -8.13
N ALA A 134 -9.27 -3.54 -8.98
CA ALA A 134 -10.25 -2.52 -8.61
C ALA A 134 -11.62 -3.14 -8.28
N TYR A 135 -12.09 -4.08 -9.09
CA TYR A 135 -13.38 -4.75 -8.85
C TYR A 135 -13.38 -5.55 -7.55
N VAL A 136 -12.34 -6.36 -7.30
CA VAL A 136 -12.22 -7.13 -6.06
C VAL A 136 -12.06 -6.22 -4.84
N ALA A 137 -11.24 -5.17 -4.95
CA ALA A 137 -11.03 -4.23 -3.85
C ALA A 137 -12.28 -3.39 -3.55
N PHE A 138 -13.05 -3.06 -4.58
CA PHE A 138 -14.33 -2.36 -4.44
C PHE A 138 -15.33 -3.10 -3.54
N GLN A 139 -15.32 -4.44 -3.52
CA GLN A 139 -16.16 -5.24 -2.61
C GLN A 139 -15.77 -5.07 -1.13
N SER A 140 -14.65 -4.42 -0.88
CA SER A 140 -14.18 -4.10 0.49
C SER A 140 -14.24 -2.62 0.81
N ARG A 141 -14.85 -1.77 -0.05
CA ARG A 141 -14.98 -0.33 0.21
C ARG A 141 -15.75 -0.08 1.51
N GLY A 142 -15.22 0.82 2.33
CA GLY A 142 -15.76 1.12 3.66
C GLY A 142 -15.32 0.15 4.76
N VAL A 143 -14.75 -1.02 4.42
CA VAL A 143 -14.23 -1.96 5.41
C VAL A 143 -12.90 -1.45 5.97
N PRO A 144 -12.70 -1.44 7.29
CA PRO A 144 -11.43 -1.03 7.89
C PRO A 144 -10.28 -1.96 7.50
N MET A 145 -9.13 -1.37 7.16
CA MET A 145 -7.88 -2.11 6.97
C MET A 145 -7.55 -2.93 8.21
N SER A 146 -7.31 -4.23 8.03
CA SER A 146 -7.11 -5.20 9.10
C SER A 146 -6.03 -6.23 8.75
N VAL A 147 -4.90 -5.75 8.21
CA VAL A 147 -3.76 -6.60 7.90
C VAL A 147 -3.21 -7.18 9.19
N LYS A 148 -3.29 -8.50 9.31
CA LYS A 148 -2.72 -9.24 10.44
C LYS A 148 -1.25 -9.48 10.17
N ARG A 149 -0.44 -9.28 11.20
CA ARG A 149 0.97 -9.64 11.23
C ARG A 149 1.16 -10.96 11.95
N ASP A 150 2.10 -11.74 11.47
CA ASP A 150 2.58 -12.93 12.16
C ASP A 150 4.12 -12.96 12.20
N ASP A 151 4.71 -13.94 12.85
CA ASP A 151 6.16 -14.04 12.96
C ASP A 151 6.83 -14.31 11.60
N ALA A 152 6.11 -14.93 10.67
CA ALA A 152 6.63 -15.27 9.34
C ALA A 152 6.79 -14.03 8.44
N ASP A 153 5.95 -13.02 8.59
CA ASP A 153 6.05 -11.78 7.81
C ASP A 153 6.95 -10.72 8.44
N ARG A 154 7.42 -10.94 9.67
CA ARG A 154 8.20 -9.96 10.44
C ARG A 154 9.42 -9.41 9.68
N PRO A 155 10.29 -10.24 9.05
CA PRO A 155 11.45 -9.73 8.32
C PRO A 155 11.07 -8.79 7.18
N ILE A 156 9.95 -9.08 6.49
CA ILE A 156 9.43 -8.28 5.37
C ILE A 156 8.86 -6.95 5.87
N TYR A 157 8.11 -6.99 6.97
CA TYR A 157 7.62 -5.77 7.59
C TYR A 157 8.76 -4.86 8.04
N ASP A 158 9.79 -5.42 8.70
CA ASP A 158 10.96 -4.67 9.17
C ASP A 158 11.75 -4.09 7.99
N GLN A 159 11.81 -4.80 6.85
CA GLN A 159 12.33 -4.26 5.59
C GLN A 159 11.51 -3.07 5.10
N GLY A 160 10.19 -3.18 5.07
CA GLY A 160 9.29 -2.08 4.68
C GLY A 160 9.45 -0.86 5.60
N GLN A 161 9.61 -1.07 6.89
CA GLN A 161 9.89 0.01 7.85
C GLN A 161 11.23 0.70 7.56
N ARG A 162 12.29 -0.08 7.31
CA ARG A 162 13.61 0.48 6.94
C ARG A 162 13.51 1.31 5.67
N LEU A 163 12.88 0.80 4.61
CA LEU A 163 12.69 1.51 3.35
C LEU A 163 11.90 2.81 3.53
N TYR A 164 10.89 2.80 4.39
CA TYR A 164 10.07 3.98 4.68
C TYR A 164 10.85 5.08 5.43
N THR A 165 11.81 4.70 6.27
CA THR A 165 12.61 5.62 7.10
C THR A 165 13.94 5.98 6.46
N GLN A 166 14.44 5.17 5.54
CA GLN A 166 15.74 5.36 4.89
C GLN A 166 15.71 6.56 3.92
N ARG A 167 16.72 7.40 4.03
CA ARG A 167 16.96 8.46 3.05
C ARG A 167 17.45 7.88 1.73
N MET A 168 16.92 8.38 0.62
CA MET A 168 17.23 7.87 -0.71
C MET A 168 17.28 8.98 -1.75
N GLY A 169 17.82 8.64 -2.91
CA GLY A 169 17.89 9.51 -4.09
C GLY A 169 18.81 10.72 -3.92
N GLN A 170 18.91 11.48 -5.00
CA GLN A 170 19.74 12.69 -5.01
C GLN A 170 19.25 13.77 -4.05
N LEU A 171 17.94 13.78 -3.73
CA LEU A 171 17.39 14.74 -2.78
C LEU A 171 17.58 14.30 -1.32
N ASN A 172 18.13 13.09 -1.08
CA ASN A 172 18.42 12.57 0.26
C ASN A 172 17.21 12.65 1.20
N LEU A 173 16.02 12.23 0.72
CA LEU A 173 14.77 12.26 1.46
C LEU A 173 14.25 10.85 1.75
N ALA A 174 13.58 10.69 2.90
CA ALA A 174 12.81 9.51 3.26
C ALA A 174 11.31 9.80 3.17
N CYS A 175 10.49 8.75 3.10
CA CYS A 175 9.02 8.90 3.12
C CYS A 175 8.54 9.66 4.36
N THR A 176 9.20 9.45 5.50
CA THR A 176 8.93 10.13 6.78
C THR A 176 9.03 11.65 6.70
N HIS A 177 9.92 12.20 5.88
CA HIS A 177 10.06 13.66 5.76
C HIS A 177 8.77 14.32 5.25
N CYS A 178 8.07 13.67 4.33
CA CYS A 178 6.79 14.17 3.85
C CYS A 178 5.63 13.65 4.70
N HIS A 179 5.49 12.32 4.81
CA HIS A 179 4.26 11.69 5.30
C HIS A 179 4.15 11.57 6.84
N GLN A 180 5.21 11.90 7.57
CA GLN A 180 5.20 11.96 9.04
C GLN A 180 5.49 13.35 9.57
N ALA A 181 6.53 14.02 9.07
CA ALA A 181 6.95 15.32 9.58
C ALA A 181 6.20 16.51 8.95
N ASN A 182 5.71 16.38 7.72
CA ASN A 182 5.14 17.47 6.93
C ASN A 182 3.75 17.20 6.34
N TRP A 183 3.03 16.18 6.82
CA TRP A 183 1.64 15.99 6.38
C TRP A 183 0.78 17.20 6.74
N GLY A 184 -0.19 17.51 5.89
CA GLY A 184 -1.03 18.70 6.00
C GLY A 184 -0.41 19.98 5.39
N ARG A 185 0.89 19.97 5.07
CA ARG A 185 1.54 21.06 4.32
C ARG A 185 1.38 20.86 2.82
N ASN A 186 1.54 21.93 2.07
CA ASN A 186 1.48 21.87 0.62
C ASN A 186 2.86 21.58 0.01
N LEU A 187 2.86 20.71 -0.99
CA LEU A 187 3.96 20.52 -1.92
C LEU A 187 3.44 20.87 -3.30
N LEU A 188 3.87 22.00 -3.85
CA LEU A 188 3.28 22.59 -5.05
C LEU A 188 1.75 22.81 -4.85
N THR A 189 0.93 22.18 -5.66
CA THR A 189 -0.54 22.29 -5.63
C THR A 189 -1.21 21.23 -4.77
N ASP A 190 -0.45 20.27 -4.26
CA ASP A 190 -0.99 19.14 -3.50
C ASP A 190 -0.72 19.25 -2.01
N THR A 191 -1.71 18.87 -1.21
CA THR A 191 -1.51 18.70 0.23
C THR A 191 -0.89 17.34 0.52
N ILE A 192 0.21 17.33 1.26
CA ILE A 192 0.91 16.11 1.66
C ILE A 192 0.01 15.33 2.61
N SER A 193 -0.31 14.10 2.25
CA SER A 193 -1.08 13.18 3.10
C SER A 193 -0.20 12.43 4.10
N GLN A 194 -0.81 11.65 4.99
CA GLN A 194 -0.08 10.73 5.87
C GLN A 194 0.47 9.48 5.16
N GLY A 195 0.27 9.34 3.85
CA GLY A 195 0.86 8.27 3.03
C GLY A 195 0.15 6.92 3.14
N HIS A 196 -1.12 6.89 3.52
CA HIS A 196 -1.92 5.66 3.56
C HIS A 196 -2.45 5.29 2.17
N GLY A 197 -2.36 3.99 1.82
CA GLY A 197 -2.71 3.46 0.51
C GLY A 197 -4.17 3.04 0.34
N THR A 198 -5.07 3.46 1.21
CA THR A 198 -6.47 2.98 1.28
C THR A 198 -7.33 3.26 0.04
N GLY A 199 -6.92 4.20 -0.81
CA GLY A 199 -7.63 4.56 -2.04
C GLY A 199 -7.11 3.87 -3.31
N TYR A 200 -6.19 2.89 -3.19
CA TYR A 200 -5.61 2.21 -4.35
C TYR A 200 -6.15 0.78 -4.54
N PRO A 201 -6.34 0.36 -5.82
CA PRO A 201 -6.13 1.09 -7.06
C PRO A 201 -7.00 2.35 -7.13
N GLY A 202 -6.42 3.44 -7.62
CA GLY A 202 -7.09 4.74 -7.64
C GLY A 202 -6.87 5.51 -8.95
N TYR A 203 -7.87 6.30 -9.34
CA TYR A 203 -7.79 7.20 -10.49
C TYR A 203 -6.99 8.45 -10.13
N ARG A 204 -6.07 8.83 -11.01
CA ARG A 204 -5.37 10.11 -10.90
C ARG A 204 -5.54 10.91 -12.17
N PHE A 205 -5.89 12.19 -12.01
CA PHE A 205 -6.03 13.09 -13.15
C PHE A 205 -4.69 13.28 -13.87
N GLU A 206 -3.60 13.28 -13.15
CA GLU A 206 -2.24 13.31 -13.70
C GLU A 206 -1.96 12.11 -14.64
N TRP A 207 -2.57 10.94 -14.39
CA TRP A 207 -2.38 9.73 -15.20
C TRP A 207 -3.49 9.53 -16.23
N GLN A 208 -4.61 10.22 -16.09
CA GLN A 208 -5.85 10.01 -16.87
C GLN A 208 -6.32 8.55 -16.88
N LYS A 209 -5.98 7.81 -15.83
CA LYS A 209 -6.35 6.41 -15.64
C LYS A 209 -6.18 5.96 -14.19
N ILE A 210 -6.67 4.76 -13.89
CA ILE A 210 -6.40 4.09 -12.62
C ILE A 210 -4.94 3.59 -12.58
N GLY A 211 -4.38 3.48 -11.39
CA GLY A 211 -3.07 2.90 -11.17
C GLY A 211 -2.97 2.23 -9.80
N SER A 212 -2.02 1.32 -9.64
CA SER A 212 -1.76 0.63 -8.39
C SER A 212 -1.08 1.52 -7.35
N LEU A 213 -1.05 1.05 -6.08
CA LEU A 213 -0.23 1.68 -5.04
C LEU A 213 1.26 1.66 -5.42
N GLN A 214 1.74 0.58 -6.06
CA GLN A 214 3.13 0.50 -6.51
C GLN A 214 3.49 1.57 -7.54
N ARG A 215 2.58 1.88 -8.46
CA ARG A 215 2.76 3.01 -9.38
C ARG A 215 2.94 4.33 -8.62
N ARG A 216 2.15 4.55 -7.58
CA ARG A 216 2.28 5.75 -6.74
C ARG A 216 3.60 5.78 -5.96
N LEU A 217 4.02 4.64 -5.39
CA LEU A 217 5.31 4.54 -4.71
C LEU A 217 6.46 4.84 -5.66
N ARG A 218 6.47 4.25 -6.86
CA ARG A 218 7.48 4.52 -7.90
C ARG A 218 7.52 6.00 -8.29
N ALA A 219 6.37 6.67 -8.38
CA ALA A 219 6.33 8.12 -8.62
C ALA A 219 7.01 8.93 -7.49
N CYS A 220 6.93 8.46 -6.22
CA CYS A 220 7.67 9.07 -5.11
C CYS A 220 9.18 8.84 -5.24
N TYR A 221 9.63 7.62 -5.62
CA TYR A 221 11.04 7.34 -5.92
C TYR A 221 11.58 8.27 -7.02
N PHE A 222 10.83 8.40 -8.11
CA PHE A 222 11.16 9.34 -9.18
C PHE A 222 11.27 10.79 -8.66
N GLY A 223 10.30 11.23 -7.84
CA GLY A 223 10.25 12.58 -7.27
C GLY A 223 11.45 12.92 -6.39
N VAL A 224 12.03 11.95 -5.69
CA VAL A 224 13.26 12.13 -4.89
C VAL A 224 14.53 11.79 -5.68
N ARG A 225 14.41 11.51 -6.98
CA ARG A 225 15.50 11.12 -7.89
C ARG A 225 16.25 9.89 -7.40
N ALA A 226 15.53 8.88 -6.94
CA ALA A 226 16.03 7.57 -6.57
C ALA A 226 15.78 6.56 -7.68
N GLU A 227 16.58 5.47 -7.69
CA GLU A 227 16.32 4.31 -8.52
C GLU A 227 14.95 3.70 -8.16
N MET A 228 14.13 3.46 -9.19
CA MET A 228 12.78 2.93 -9.01
C MET A 228 12.81 1.40 -8.95
N PRO A 229 12.32 0.80 -7.85
CA PRO A 229 12.18 -0.66 -7.80
C PRO A 229 11.21 -1.17 -8.87
N ASP A 230 11.42 -2.39 -9.37
CA ASP A 230 10.49 -3.02 -10.30
C ASP A 230 9.15 -3.35 -9.65
N TYR A 231 8.09 -3.35 -10.45
CA TYR A 231 6.77 -3.78 -10.00
C TYR A 231 6.83 -5.23 -9.49
N GLY A 232 6.16 -5.48 -8.35
CA GLY A 232 6.15 -6.79 -7.71
C GLY A 232 7.46 -7.15 -7.00
N SER A 233 8.45 -6.24 -6.95
CA SER A 233 9.71 -6.47 -6.26
C SER A 233 9.51 -6.68 -4.75
N PRO A 234 10.41 -7.40 -4.09
CA PRO A 234 10.36 -7.58 -2.63
C PRO A 234 10.29 -6.26 -1.86
N ASP A 235 10.99 -5.22 -2.33
CA ASP A 235 11.02 -3.91 -1.70
C ASP A 235 9.65 -3.20 -1.76
N LEU A 236 8.98 -3.22 -2.92
CA LEU A 236 7.65 -2.63 -3.03
C LEU A 236 6.61 -3.42 -2.22
N LEU A 237 6.68 -4.76 -2.21
CA LEU A 237 5.79 -5.59 -1.38
C LEU A 237 6.01 -5.35 0.12
N ALA A 238 7.28 -5.16 0.55
CA ALA A 238 7.61 -4.83 1.93
C ALA A 238 7.07 -3.45 2.32
N LEU A 239 7.20 -2.45 1.45
CA LEU A 239 6.62 -1.12 1.67
C LEU A 239 5.09 -1.18 1.73
N GLU A 240 4.43 -1.90 0.83
CA GLU A 240 2.97 -2.07 0.86
C GLU A 240 2.50 -2.71 2.17
N LEU A 241 3.18 -3.77 2.65
CA LEU A 241 2.87 -4.40 3.92
C LEU A 241 3.00 -3.41 5.08
N TYR A 242 4.12 -2.69 5.15
CA TYR A 242 4.34 -1.70 6.19
C TYR A 242 3.29 -0.59 6.17
N LEU A 243 2.95 -0.06 4.99
CA LEU A 243 1.96 1.00 4.83
C LEU A 243 0.54 0.52 5.16
N ALA A 244 0.20 -0.73 4.82
CA ALA A 244 -1.09 -1.32 5.14
C ALA A 244 -1.28 -1.50 6.67
N VAL A 245 -0.22 -1.93 7.38
CA VAL A 245 -0.24 -2.00 8.85
C VAL A 245 -0.38 -0.61 9.46
N ARG A 246 0.31 0.41 8.91
CA ARG A 246 0.16 1.81 9.35
C ARG A 246 -1.25 2.37 9.13
N ALA A 247 -1.97 1.85 8.14
CA ALA A 247 -3.33 2.25 7.80
C ALA A 247 -4.40 1.44 8.57
N SER A 248 -4.02 0.58 9.53
CA SER A 248 -4.96 -0.25 10.27
C SER A 248 -6.06 0.60 10.92
N GLY A 249 -7.32 0.21 10.68
CA GLY A 249 -8.51 0.91 11.16
C GLY A 249 -9.05 1.97 10.19
N LEU A 250 -8.28 2.44 9.19
CA LEU A 250 -8.81 3.31 8.15
C LEU A 250 -9.66 2.52 7.15
N ALA A 251 -10.81 3.06 6.78
CA ALA A 251 -11.67 2.47 5.76
C ALA A 251 -10.99 2.45 4.38
N LEU A 252 -11.20 1.38 3.61
CA LEU A 252 -10.85 1.35 2.19
C LEU A 252 -11.74 2.30 1.39
N GLU A 253 -11.13 3.04 0.48
CA GLU A 253 -11.75 4.10 -0.32
C GLU A 253 -11.69 3.82 -1.83
N VAL A 254 -11.56 2.55 -2.22
CA VAL A 254 -11.36 2.14 -3.62
C VAL A 254 -12.66 2.28 -4.43
N PRO A 255 -12.58 2.77 -5.69
CA PRO A 255 -11.41 3.42 -6.29
C PRO A 255 -11.28 4.86 -5.81
N GLY A 256 -10.10 5.21 -5.29
CA GLY A 256 -9.82 6.58 -4.90
C GLY A 256 -9.73 7.52 -6.11
N VAL A 257 -10.00 8.82 -5.90
CA VAL A 257 -9.80 9.85 -6.92
C VAL A 257 -8.81 10.89 -6.40
N ARG A 258 -7.79 11.18 -7.18
CA ARG A 258 -6.70 12.10 -6.82
C ARG A 258 -6.37 13.01 -8.00
N LYS A 259 -5.76 14.17 -7.71
CA LYS A 259 -5.19 15.04 -8.75
C LYS A 259 -4.13 14.33 -9.58
#